data_104a1c2be66fff435c3676785122f5e8
#
_entry.id   104a1c2be66fff435c3676785122f5e8
#
_cell.length_a   1.000
_cell.length_b   1.000
_cell.length_c   1.000
_cell.angle_alpha   90.00
_cell.angle_beta   90.00
_cell.angle_gamma   90.00
#
_symmetry.space_group_name_H-M   'P 1'
#
loop_
_entity.id
_entity.type
_entity.pdbx_description
1 polymer ?
#
loop_
_entity_poly.entity_id
_entity_poly.type
_entity_poly.pdbx_seq_one_letter_code
_entity_poly.pdbx_strand_id
1 'polypeptide(L)'
;MAAGLCTRFVKVHLSMLKKSGFSVFCLPGLHSILARNRRITSNSNGTRAEDGKVLYLNSSGWDGRSFTGETAKLFLARYKNLHPRHSVQEINLWDKNLLKFSLSHVESKMRISGGGEQPGDRLKYLAVQEMARELLAASKLVISCPMWNFSVPYVLKQYIDCVVQSELTFRETEHGMEGLLTDRPLLLITSSSQDFSVEPLKKLDFQVPYLKAIFGFIGFRDFRHIYIANTKVHSSKALLEVACERIEEEVARF
;
A
#
# COMPACT_ATOMS: atom_id res chain seq x y z
N MET A 1 -0.44 17.69 -17.63
CA MET A 1 -1.55 18.40 -16.94
C MET A 1 -1.95 17.77 -15.59
N ALA A 2 -1.63 16.51 -15.30
CA ALA A 2 -1.98 15.85 -14.02
C ALA A 2 -1.16 16.33 -12.80
N ALA A 3 0.07 16.80 -12.99
CA ALA A 3 0.92 17.28 -11.89
C ALA A 3 0.41 18.58 -11.22
N GLY A 4 -0.35 19.40 -11.95
CA GLY A 4 -0.86 20.68 -11.44
C GLY A 4 -2.08 20.58 -10.52
N LEU A 5 -2.89 19.53 -10.65
CA LEU A 5 -4.09 19.33 -9.81
C LEU A 5 -3.74 18.77 -8.43
N CYS A 6 -2.75 17.87 -8.35
CA CYS A 6 -2.30 17.32 -7.07
C CYS A 6 -1.69 18.39 -6.16
N THR A 7 -0.92 19.33 -6.75
CA THR A 7 -0.31 20.45 -6.01
C THR A 7 -1.34 21.44 -5.46
N ARG A 8 -2.49 21.61 -6.12
CA ARG A 8 -3.54 22.52 -5.66
C ARG A 8 -4.36 21.94 -4.49
N PHE A 9 -4.66 20.64 -4.51
CA PHE A 9 -5.42 19.98 -3.45
C PHE A 9 -4.63 19.93 -2.14
N VAL A 10 -3.33 19.64 -2.22
CA VAL A 10 -2.41 19.64 -1.09
C VAL A 10 -2.22 21.06 -0.54
N LYS A 11 -2.11 22.09 -1.39
CA LYS A 11 -2.00 23.49 -0.95
C LYS A 11 -3.22 23.99 -0.21
N VAL A 12 -4.44 23.60 -0.59
CA VAL A 12 -5.66 24.00 0.12
C VAL A 12 -5.73 23.38 1.51
N HIS A 13 -5.34 22.12 1.66
CA HIS A 13 -5.33 21.45 2.96
C HIS A 13 -4.24 22.00 3.89
N LEU A 14 -3.05 22.27 3.35
CA LEU A 14 -1.92 22.90 4.07
C LEU A 14 -2.20 24.37 4.42
N SER A 15 -2.94 25.11 3.57
CA SER A 15 -3.30 26.49 3.89
C SER A 15 -4.29 26.59 5.06
N MET A 16 -5.15 25.59 5.24
CA MET A 16 -6.01 25.50 6.42
C MET A 16 -5.23 25.17 7.69
N LEU A 17 -4.20 24.33 7.60
CA LEU A 17 -3.32 23.99 8.73
C LEU A 17 -2.39 25.16 9.12
N LYS A 18 -1.87 25.93 8.15
CA LYS A 18 -1.04 27.12 8.41
C LYS A 18 -1.81 28.28 9.07
N LYS A 19 -3.11 28.41 8.78
CA LYS A 19 -3.95 29.42 9.42
C LYS A 19 -4.28 29.13 10.90
N SER A 20 -4.10 27.89 11.35
CA SER A 20 -4.27 27.48 12.75
C SER A 20 -3.02 27.58 13.61
N GLY A 21 -1.90 28.12 13.11
CA GLY A 21 -0.69 28.34 13.90
C GLY A 21 0.09 27.07 14.27
N PHE A 22 -0.18 25.93 13.62
CA PHE A 22 0.50 24.69 13.92
C PHE A 22 1.88 24.62 13.25
N SER A 23 2.92 24.71 14.07
CA SER A 23 4.29 24.36 13.69
C SER A 23 4.44 22.85 13.68
N VAL A 24 4.97 22.28 12.59
CA VAL A 24 5.27 20.83 12.49
C VAL A 24 6.53 20.58 13.32
N PHE A 25 6.37 20.27 14.60
CA PHE A 25 7.47 19.82 15.43
C PHE A 25 7.75 18.35 15.23
N CYS A 26 9.00 18.02 14.95
CA CYS A 26 9.56 16.66 14.93
C CYS A 26 9.29 15.96 16.27
N LEU A 27 8.59 14.84 16.27
CA LEU A 27 8.36 14.03 17.47
C LEU A 27 9.68 13.39 17.95
N PRO A 28 10.12 13.62 19.22
CA PRO A 28 11.26 12.90 19.78
C PRO A 28 10.95 11.40 19.84
N GLY A 29 11.75 10.58 19.21
CA GLY A 29 11.59 9.12 19.16
C GLY A 29 11.48 8.55 17.73
N LEU A 30 11.03 9.32 16.74
CA LEU A 30 11.02 8.86 15.35
C LEU A 30 12.42 8.68 14.76
N HIS A 31 13.39 9.50 15.19
CA HIS A 31 14.78 9.38 14.76
C HIS A 31 15.39 8.01 15.06
N SER A 32 14.97 7.35 16.14
CA SER A 32 15.48 6.02 16.53
C SER A 32 14.94 4.91 15.62
N ILE A 33 13.73 5.06 15.08
CA ILE A 33 13.11 4.08 14.18
C ILE A 33 13.69 4.22 12.78
N LEU A 34 13.86 5.45 12.28
CA LEU A 34 14.50 5.71 10.99
C LEU A 34 16.01 5.42 11.02
N ALA A 35 16.69 5.66 12.15
CA ALA A 35 18.08 5.31 12.33
C ALA A 35 18.31 3.80 12.39
N ARG A 36 17.37 3.01 12.93
CA ARG A 36 17.44 1.54 12.89
C ARG A 36 17.27 1.01 11.46
N ASN A 37 16.36 1.56 10.66
CA ASN A 37 16.22 1.18 9.27
C ASN A 37 17.42 1.60 8.41
N ARG A 38 18.07 2.74 8.67
CA ARG A 38 19.33 3.12 7.99
C ARG A 38 20.50 2.21 8.30
N ARG A 39 20.55 1.59 9.49
CA ARG A 39 21.60 0.61 9.83
C ARG A 39 21.43 -0.76 9.15
N ILE A 40 20.22 -1.06 8.63
CA ILE A 40 19.99 -2.29 7.87
C ILE A 40 20.50 -2.15 6.42
N THR A 41 20.63 -0.90 5.90
CA THR A 41 21.08 -0.65 4.52
C THR A 41 22.57 -0.32 4.36
N SER A 42 23.38 -0.29 5.44
CA SER A 42 24.80 0.12 5.37
C SER A 42 25.82 -0.92 5.85
N ASN A 43 25.58 -2.22 5.67
CA ASN A 43 26.60 -3.25 5.83
C ASN A 43 26.87 -3.95 4.49
N SER A 44 27.58 -3.25 3.61
CA SER A 44 28.18 -3.82 2.40
C SER A 44 29.51 -4.49 2.80
N ASN A 45 29.47 -5.80 3.04
CA ASN A 45 30.58 -6.72 2.69
C ASN A 45 30.10 -8.16 2.86
N GLY A 46 29.97 -8.85 1.75
CA GLY A 46 29.66 -10.28 1.69
C GLY A 46 28.25 -10.54 1.13
N THR A 47 28.18 -11.07 -0.06
CA THR A 47 27.00 -11.54 -0.77
C THR A 47 26.23 -12.61 0.00
N ARG A 48 25.51 -12.22 1.05
CA ARG A 48 24.35 -12.95 1.53
C ARG A 48 23.17 -12.46 0.70
N ALA A 49 22.55 -13.36 -0.07
CA ALA A 49 21.28 -13.07 -0.67
C ALA A 49 20.32 -12.63 0.46
N GLU A 50 19.88 -11.37 0.39
CA GLU A 50 19.13 -10.74 1.47
C GLU A 50 17.83 -11.51 1.73
N ASP A 51 17.51 -11.72 3.01
CA ASP A 51 16.24 -12.30 3.44
C ASP A 51 15.13 -11.29 3.16
N GLY A 52 14.52 -11.38 1.97
CA GLY A 52 13.44 -10.46 1.55
C GLY A 52 12.13 -10.74 2.29
N LYS A 53 11.41 -9.69 2.64
CA LYS A 53 10.07 -9.78 3.21
C LYS A 53 9.02 -9.28 2.22
N VAL A 54 8.13 -10.16 1.78
CA VAL A 54 6.97 -9.82 0.97
C VAL A 54 5.79 -9.57 1.90
N LEU A 55 5.17 -8.39 1.79
CA LEU A 55 3.86 -8.13 2.39
C LEU A 55 2.78 -8.37 1.35
N TYR A 56 1.81 -9.21 1.68
CA TYR A 56 0.64 -9.47 0.86
C TYR A 56 -0.62 -8.87 1.51
N LEU A 57 -1.22 -7.88 0.85
CA LEU A 57 -2.49 -7.28 1.25
C LEU A 57 -3.63 -7.97 0.50
N ASN A 58 -4.42 -8.74 1.22
CA ASN A 58 -5.57 -9.43 0.66
C ASN A 58 -6.84 -8.60 0.88
N SER A 59 -7.31 -7.91 -0.16
CA SER A 59 -8.59 -7.19 -0.13
C SER A 59 -9.73 -7.93 -0.82
N SER A 60 -9.54 -9.20 -1.20
CA SER A 60 -10.46 -9.99 -2.01
C SER A 60 -11.69 -10.51 -1.24
N GLY A 61 -11.60 -10.74 0.06
CA GLY A 61 -12.71 -11.06 0.96
C GLY A 61 -13.32 -12.48 0.86
N TRP A 62 -13.05 -13.25 -0.18
CA TRP A 62 -13.65 -14.56 -0.40
C TRP A 62 -12.60 -15.62 -0.67
N ASP A 63 -12.23 -16.36 0.34
CA ASP A 63 -11.35 -17.51 0.20
C ASP A 63 -11.93 -18.56 -0.75
N GLY A 64 -11.09 -18.99 -1.72
CA GLY A 64 -11.42 -20.04 -2.69
C GLY A 64 -12.42 -19.65 -3.78
N ARG A 65 -12.89 -18.38 -3.82
CA ARG A 65 -13.83 -17.89 -4.83
C ARG A 65 -13.42 -16.56 -5.47
N SER A 66 -12.33 -15.98 -5.04
CA SER A 66 -11.85 -14.72 -5.59
C SER A 66 -10.76 -14.94 -6.62
N PHE A 67 -10.96 -14.46 -7.83
CA PHE A 67 -9.94 -14.54 -8.89
C PHE A 67 -8.64 -13.87 -8.48
N THR A 68 -8.69 -12.67 -7.89
CA THR A 68 -7.49 -11.96 -7.45
C THR A 68 -6.79 -12.67 -6.30
N GLY A 69 -7.55 -13.20 -5.34
CA GLY A 69 -7.00 -13.95 -4.21
C GLY A 69 -6.32 -15.24 -4.64
N GLU A 70 -6.96 -16.04 -5.49
CA GLU A 70 -6.38 -17.31 -5.99
C GLU A 70 -5.15 -17.04 -6.87
N THR A 71 -5.20 -16.02 -7.73
CA THR A 71 -4.03 -15.60 -8.52
C THR A 71 -2.87 -15.15 -7.62
N ALA A 72 -3.14 -14.42 -6.55
CA ALA A 72 -2.12 -14.01 -5.59
C ALA A 72 -1.49 -15.20 -4.87
N LYS A 73 -2.31 -16.15 -4.41
CA LYS A 73 -1.81 -17.38 -3.77
C LYS A 73 -0.91 -18.17 -4.70
N LEU A 74 -1.32 -18.31 -5.98
CA LEU A 74 -0.53 -19.02 -6.98
C LEU A 74 0.79 -18.30 -7.27
N PHE A 75 0.75 -16.97 -7.44
CA PHE A 75 1.95 -16.15 -7.59
C PHE A 75 2.91 -16.32 -6.42
N LEU A 76 2.42 -16.17 -5.19
CA LEU A 76 3.22 -16.26 -3.98
C LEU A 76 3.82 -17.66 -3.77
N ALA A 77 3.08 -18.73 -4.10
CA ALA A 77 3.59 -20.09 -4.06
C ALA A 77 4.78 -20.27 -5.02
N ARG A 78 4.67 -19.79 -6.27
CA ARG A 78 5.76 -19.85 -7.25
C ARG A 78 6.94 -18.97 -6.87
N TYR A 79 6.65 -17.76 -6.40
CA TYR A 79 7.67 -16.85 -5.88
C TYR A 79 8.47 -17.47 -4.73
N LYS A 80 7.78 -18.13 -3.79
CA LYS A 80 8.43 -18.81 -2.65
C LYS A 80 9.33 -19.96 -3.07
N ASN A 81 8.97 -20.68 -4.14
CA ASN A 81 9.81 -21.74 -4.71
C ASN A 81 11.13 -21.20 -5.28
N LEU A 82 11.08 -20.02 -5.93
CA LEU A 82 12.28 -19.35 -6.46
C LEU A 82 13.09 -18.65 -5.36
N HIS A 83 12.41 -18.15 -4.33
CA HIS A 83 13.02 -17.40 -3.22
C HIS A 83 12.71 -18.05 -1.87
N PRO A 84 13.23 -19.25 -1.58
CA PRO A 84 12.87 -20.04 -0.38
C PRO A 84 13.23 -19.33 0.94
N ARG A 85 14.18 -18.40 0.91
CA ARG A 85 14.58 -17.62 2.11
C ARG A 85 13.72 -16.40 2.36
N HIS A 86 12.98 -15.91 1.37
CA HIS A 86 12.09 -14.77 1.56
C HIS A 86 10.87 -15.16 2.39
N SER A 87 10.49 -14.33 3.33
CA SER A 87 9.25 -14.51 4.09
C SER A 87 8.08 -13.87 3.38
N VAL A 88 6.90 -14.47 3.52
CA VAL A 88 5.63 -13.88 3.04
C VAL A 88 4.75 -13.68 4.26
N GLN A 89 4.33 -12.44 4.49
CA GLN A 89 3.35 -12.08 5.51
C GLN A 89 2.07 -11.64 4.79
N GLU A 90 0.95 -12.32 5.07
CA GLU A 90 -0.37 -11.91 4.59
C GLU A 90 -1.08 -11.07 5.65
N ILE A 91 -1.72 -9.98 5.20
CA ILE A 91 -2.74 -9.24 5.95
C ILE A 91 -4.05 -9.41 5.21
N ASN A 92 -4.96 -10.18 5.79
CA ASN A 92 -6.34 -10.24 5.30
C ASN A 92 -7.08 -8.99 5.79
N LEU A 93 -7.39 -8.08 4.87
CA LEU A 93 -8.04 -6.81 5.21
C LEU A 93 -9.50 -6.96 5.64
N TRP A 94 -10.09 -8.15 5.50
CA TRP A 94 -11.43 -8.48 5.99
C TRP A 94 -11.41 -9.04 7.41
N ASP A 95 -10.24 -9.17 8.01
CA ASP A 95 -10.14 -9.61 9.39
C ASP A 95 -10.88 -8.62 10.31
N LYS A 96 -11.66 -9.16 11.26
CA LYS A 96 -12.41 -8.36 12.23
C LYS A 96 -11.51 -7.52 13.14
N ASN A 97 -10.24 -7.90 13.25
CA ASN A 97 -9.22 -7.21 14.05
C ASN A 97 -8.52 -6.08 13.31
N LEU A 98 -8.83 -5.87 12.02
CA LEU A 98 -8.27 -4.73 11.29
C LEU A 98 -8.64 -3.42 11.99
N LEU A 99 -7.64 -2.58 12.24
CA LEU A 99 -7.84 -1.28 12.88
C LEU A 99 -8.88 -0.46 12.12
N LYS A 100 -9.95 -0.08 12.80
CA LYS A 100 -10.95 0.84 12.27
C LYS A 100 -10.46 2.27 12.46
N PHE A 101 -9.98 2.87 11.37
CA PHE A 101 -9.51 4.25 11.40
C PHE A 101 -10.70 5.19 11.62
N SER A 102 -10.83 5.70 12.83
CA SER A 102 -11.95 6.56 13.25
C SER A 102 -11.48 8.00 13.47
N LEU A 103 -12.43 8.91 13.56
CA LEU A 103 -12.16 10.32 13.89
C LEU A 103 -11.30 10.46 15.15
N SER A 104 -11.50 9.59 16.15
CA SER A 104 -10.70 9.65 17.39
C SER A 104 -9.21 9.36 17.17
N HIS A 105 -8.82 8.60 16.13
CA HIS A 105 -7.41 8.40 15.76
C HIS A 105 -6.82 9.68 15.14
N VAL A 106 -7.61 10.35 14.29
CA VAL A 106 -7.22 11.64 13.68
C VAL A 106 -7.04 12.71 14.76
N GLU A 107 -8.02 12.84 15.66
CA GLU A 107 -7.98 13.79 16.77
C GLU A 107 -6.80 13.53 17.71
N SER A 108 -6.53 12.26 18.05
CA SER A 108 -5.37 11.88 18.88
C SER A 108 -4.06 12.30 18.22
N LYS A 109 -3.90 12.04 16.91
CA LYS A 109 -2.73 12.49 16.14
C LYS A 109 -2.59 14.02 16.20
N MET A 110 -3.68 14.76 15.96
CA MET A 110 -3.67 16.22 15.98
C MET A 110 -3.28 16.77 17.35
N ARG A 111 -3.84 16.20 18.44
CA ARG A 111 -3.49 16.62 19.81
C ARG A 111 -2.02 16.33 20.14
N ILE A 112 -1.52 15.14 19.78
CA ILE A 112 -0.09 14.80 19.97
C ILE A 112 0.81 15.81 19.24
N SER A 113 0.49 16.13 18.00
CA SER A 113 1.28 17.07 17.18
C SER A 113 1.17 18.51 17.68
N GLY A 114 0.04 18.90 18.25
CA GLY A 114 -0.23 20.24 18.77
C GLY A 114 0.19 20.46 20.23
N GLY A 115 0.77 19.46 20.91
CA GLY A 115 1.18 19.56 22.31
C GLY A 115 0.03 19.49 23.33
N GLY A 116 -1.19 19.19 22.90
CA GLY A 116 -2.39 19.04 23.74
C GLY A 116 -2.75 17.58 24.03
N GLU A 117 -1.75 16.71 24.16
CA GLU A 117 -1.92 15.27 24.35
C GLU A 117 -2.79 14.94 25.56
N GLN A 118 -3.72 14.00 25.39
CA GLN A 118 -4.59 13.48 26.43
C GLN A 118 -4.31 11.99 26.74
N PRO A 119 -4.69 11.50 27.92
CA PRO A 119 -4.57 10.07 28.25
C PRO A 119 -5.22 9.18 27.18
N GLY A 120 -4.47 8.19 26.70
CA GLY A 120 -4.90 7.25 25.65
C GLY A 120 -4.63 7.67 24.20
N ASP A 121 -4.26 8.93 23.93
CA ASP A 121 -3.95 9.38 22.57
C ASP A 121 -2.77 8.62 21.98
N ARG A 122 -1.70 8.41 22.75
CA ARG A 122 -0.53 7.63 22.31
C ARG A 122 -0.89 6.20 21.96
N LEU A 123 -1.76 5.56 22.74
CA LEU A 123 -2.16 4.18 22.48
C LEU A 123 -2.89 4.04 21.15
N LYS A 124 -3.80 4.98 20.83
CA LYS A 124 -4.51 5.00 19.55
C LYS A 124 -3.54 5.25 18.39
N TYR A 125 -2.62 6.19 18.55
CA TYR A 125 -1.64 6.48 17.49
C TYR A 125 -0.63 5.34 17.31
N LEU A 126 -0.22 4.65 18.36
CA LEU A 126 0.62 3.46 18.29
C LEU A 126 -0.01 2.34 17.44
N ALA A 127 -1.33 2.15 17.52
CA ALA A 127 -2.02 1.18 16.67
C ALA A 127 -1.90 1.51 15.17
N VAL A 128 -1.99 2.79 14.82
CA VAL A 128 -1.77 3.28 13.44
C VAL A 128 -0.31 3.06 13.00
N GLN A 129 0.63 3.40 13.89
CA GLN A 129 2.06 3.23 13.61
C GLN A 129 2.43 1.76 13.42
N GLU A 130 1.79 0.84 14.16
CA GLU A 130 2.08 -0.59 14.04
C GLU A 130 1.67 -1.12 12.66
N MET A 131 0.50 -0.74 12.14
CA MET A 131 0.12 -1.08 10.76
C MET A 131 1.10 -0.52 9.73
N ALA A 132 1.54 0.73 9.89
CA ALA A 132 2.53 1.33 9.00
C ALA A 132 3.90 0.62 9.08
N ARG A 133 4.31 0.12 10.26
CA ARG A 133 5.57 -0.62 10.44
C ARG A 133 5.62 -1.91 9.62
N GLU A 134 4.52 -2.64 9.50
CA GLU A 134 4.47 -3.84 8.67
C GLU A 134 4.76 -3.52 7.21
N LEU A 135 4.16 -2.43 6.70
CA LEU A 135 4.42 -1.94 5.35
C LEU A 135 5.88 -1.44 5.20
N LEU A 136 6.39 -0.69 6.19
CA LEU A 136 7.76 -0.19 6.20
C LEU A 136 8.81 -1.31 6.25
N ALA A 137 8.50 -2.42 6.92
CA ALA A 137 9.41 -3.56 7.04
C ALA A 137 9.42 -4.45 5.79
N ALA A 138 8.46 -4.31 4.88
CA ALA A 138 8.40 -5.10 3.66
C ALA A 138 9.39 -4.59 2.62
N SER A 139 10.11 -5.50 1.95
CA SER A 139 10.95 -5.19 0.78
C SER A 139 10.16 -5.24 -0.53
N LYS A 140 9.01 -5.90 -0.54
CA LYS A 140 8.13 -6.05 -1.69
C LYS A 140 6.67 -6.05 -1.24
N LEU A 141 5.78 -5.56 -2.11
CA LEU A 141 4.34 -5.50 -1.81
C LEU A 141 3.54 -6.20 -2.90
N VAL A 142 2.61 -7.06 -2.49
CA VAL A 142 1.61 -7.68 -3.37
C VAL A 142 0.22 -7.26 -2.89
N ILE A 143 -0.65 -6.84 -3.79
CA ILE A 143 -2.03 -6.46 -3.46
C ILE A 143 -2.99 -7.21 -4.36
N SER A 144 -3.86 -8.04 -3.79
CA SER A 144 -5.03 -8.57 -4.50
C SER A 144 -6.25 -7.68 -4.27
N CYS A 145 -6.81 -7.15 -5.36
CA CYS A 145 -7.84 -6.13 -5.29
C CYS A 145 -8.89 -6.33 -6.40
N PRO A 146 -10.06 -6.88 -6.11
CA PRO A 146 -11.17 -6.87 -7.05
C PRO A 146 -11.71 -5.46 -7.24
N MET A 147 -12.24 -5.14 -8.43
CA MET A 147 -12.91 -3.87 -8.65
C MET A 147 -14.31 -3.88 -8.02
N TRP A 148 -14.56 -2.94 -7.13
CA TRP A 148 -15.86 -2.69 -6.54
C TRP A 148 -16.31 -1.26 -6.85
N ASN A 149 -17.47 -1.13 -7.51
CA ASN A 149 -18.02 0.18 -7.87
C ASN A 149 -16.97 1.08 -8.55
N PHE A 150 -16.26 0.53 -9.54
CA PHE A 150 -15.21 1.19 -10.34
C PHE A 150 -13.92 1.53 -9.58
N SER A 151 -13.79 1.13 -8.31
CA SER A 151 -12.65 1.48 -7.44
C SER A 151 -12.22 0.29 -6.59
N VAL A 152 -11.55 0.56 -5.48
CA VAL A 152 -11.05 -0.43 -4.53
C VAL A 152 -12.11 -0.79 -3.48
N PRO A 153 -12.09 -2.00 -2.89
CA PRO A 153 -12.91 -2.32 -1.73
C PRO A 153 -12.62 -1.37 -0.56
N TYR A 154 -13.65 -1.04 0.22
CA TYR A 154 -13.52 -0.06 1.31
C TYR A 154 -12.46 -0.47 2.36
N VAL A 155 -12.26 -1.77 2.58
CA VAL A 155 -11.24 -2.28 3.51
C VAL A 155 -9.82 -1.93 3.08
N LEU A 156 -9.54 -1.91 1.75
CA LEU A 156 -8.26 -1.46 1.24
C LEU A 156 -8.10 0.05 1.38
N LYS A 157 -9.18 0.81 1.16
CA LYS A 157 -9.16 2.25 1.40
C LYS A 157 -8.91 2.57 2.87
N GLN A 158 -9.55 1.85 3.80
CA GLN A 158 -9.31 1.97 5.23
C GLN A 158 -7.85 1.68 5.61
N TYR A 159 -7.27 0.60 5.05
CA TYR A 159 -5.85 0.29 5.27
C TYR A 159 -4.95 1.43 4.77
N ILE A 160 -5.20 1.92 3.56
CA ILE A 160 -4.45 3.05 2.99
C ILE A 160 -4.53 4.28 3.90
N ASP A 161 -5.73 4.61 4.41
CA ASP A 161 -5.91 5.75 5.32
C ASP A 161 -5.18 5.58 6.65
N CYS A 162 -5.00 4.35 7.12
CA CYS A 162 -4.18 4.05 8.28
C CYS A 162 -2.69 4.23 8.01
N VAL A 163 -2.17 3.72 6.88
CA VAL A 163 -0.71 3.63 6.66
C VAL A 163 -0.12 4.83 5.95
N VAL A 164 -0.92 5.62 5.21
CA VAL A 164 -0.44 6.85 4.55
C VAL A 164 -0.42 7.97 5.57
N GLN A 165 0.68 8.07 6.30
CA GLN A 165 0.85 9.01 7.41
C GLN A 165 2.14 9.82 7.25
N SER A 166 2.03 11.13 7.52
CA SER A 166 3.19 12.01 7.58
C SER A 166 4.20 11.50 8.60
N GLU A 167 5.48 11.60 8.28
CA GLU A 167 6.63 11.16 9.06
C GLU A 167 6.74 9.63 9.24
N LEU A 168 5.84 8.86 8.59
CA LEU A 168 5.91 7.40 8.54
C LEU A 168 6.16 6.89 7.13
N THR A 169 5.27 7.20 6.18
CA THR A 169 5.34 6.72 4.80
C THR A 169 5.64 7.82 3.78
N PHE A 170 5.50 9.06 4.19
CA PHE A 170 5.94 10.24 3.45
C PHE A 170 6.35 11.34 4.41
N ARG A 171 7.08 12.34 3.92
CA ARG A 171 7.44 13.55 4.70
C ARG A 171 7.34 14.79 3.84
N GLU A 172 7.21 15.96 4.50
CA GLU A 172 7.32 17.25 3.86
C GLU A 172 8.80 17.69 3.84
N THR A 173 9.26 18.18 2.69
CA THR A 173 10.60 18.74 2.49
C THR A 173 10.49 20.13 1.89
N GLU A 174 11.60 20.84 1.78
CA GLU A 174 11.67 22.14 1.10
C GLU A 174 11.26 22.04 -0.38
N HIS A 175 11.38 20.85 -0.98
CA HIS A 175 11.07 20.59 -2.39
C HIS A 175 9.68 19.96 -2.59
N GLY A 176 8.89 19.80 -1.53
CA GLY A 176 7.55 19.21 -1.55
C GLY A 176 7.46 17.90 -0.78
N MET A 177 6.46 17.09 -1.13
CA MET A 177 6.23 15.80 -0.46
C MET A 177 7.15 14.71 -1.02
N GLU A 178 7.83 14.00 -0.12
CA GLU A 178 8.73 12.89 -0.42
C GLU A 178 8.17 11.58 0.15
N GLY A 179 7.98 10.57 -0.69
CA GLY A 179 7.61 9.22 -0.25
C GLY A 179 8.83 8.48 0.31
N LEU A 180 8.63 7.71 1.38
CA LEU A 180 9.71 7.06 2.12
C LEU A 180 9.90 5.58 1.78
N LEU A 181 9.00 4.98 0.97
CA LEU A 181 9.07 3.57 0.55
C LEU A 181 9.67 3.44 -0.85
N THR A 182 10.88 3.95 -1.02
CA THR A 182 11.63 3.88 -2.28
C THR A 182 12.21 2.48 -2.53
N ASP A 183 12.55 2.19 -3.79
CA ASP A 183 13.28 0.98 -4.24
C ASP A 183 12.58 -0.34 -3.92
N ARG A 184 11.25 -0.35 -3.94
CA ARG A 184 10.42 -1.53 -3.66
C ARG A 184 9.45 -1.79 -4.80
N PRO A 185 9.41 -3.02 -5.35
CA PRO A 185 8.39 -3.40 -6.32
C PRO A 185 7.02 -3.57 -5.66
N LEU A 186 5.98 -3.18 -6.39
CA LEU A 186 4.58 -3.40 -6.05
C LEU A 186 3.90 -4.17 -7.18
N LEU A 187 3.41 -5.38 -6.88
CA LEU A 187 2.55 -6.15 -7.77
C LEU A 187 1.07 -5.90 -7.42
N LEU A 188 0.33 -5.35 -8.37
CA LEU A 188 -1.12 -5.26 -8.32
C LEU A 188 -1.73 -6.44 -9.04
N ILE A 189 -2.60 -7.19 -8.39
CA ILE A 189 -3.42 -8.25 -8.98
C ILE A 189 -4.86 -7.79 -8.89
N THR A 190 -5.43 -7.38 -10.02
CA THR A 190 -6.78 -6.82 -10.06
C THR A 190 -7.71 -7.65 -10.92
N SER A 191 -9.01 -7.59 -10.65
CA SER A 191 -10.04 -8.21 -11.48
C SER A 191 -11.27 -7.33 -11.61
N SER A 192 -11.97 -7.47 -12.72
CA SER A 192 -13.24 -6.80 -12.97
C SER A 192 -14.20 -7.66 -13.80
N SER A 193 -15.49 -7.36 -13.68
CA SER A 193 -16.54 -8.08 -14.41
C SER A 193 -16.52 -7.85 -15.92
N GLN A 194 -15.98 -6.72 -16.37
CA GLN A 194 -15.82 -6.32 -17.75
C GLN A 194 -14.37 -5.87 -17.97
N ASP A 195 -14.01 -5.54 -19.21
CA ASP A 195 -12.66 -5.05 -19.54
C ASP A 195 -12.58 -3.53 -19.42
N PHE A 196 -11.98 -3.07 -18.34
CA PHE A 196 -11.71 -1.64 -18.08
C PHE A 196 -10.36 -1.15 -18.64
N SER A 197 -9.66 -1.98 -19.41
CA SER A 197 -8.43 -1.54 -20.10
C SER A 197 -8.73 -0.84 -21.43
N VAL A 198 -9.96 -0.97 -21.95
CA VAL A 198 -10.40 -0.47 -23.25
C VAL A 198 -11.56 0.54 -23.12
N GLU A 199 -11.70 1.42 -24.14
CA GLU A 199 -12.83 2.35 -24.21
C GLU A 199 -14.16 1.63 -24.55
N PRO A 200 -15.30 2.10 -24.06
CA PRO A 200 -15.50 3.34 -23.27
C PRO A 200 -15.28 3.16 -21.77
N LEU A 201 -15.02 1.95 -21.26
CA LEU A 201 -14.97 1.63 -19.85
C LEU A 201 -13.68 2.12 -19.17
N LYS A 202 -12.59 2.29 -19.94
CA LYS A 202 -11.29 2.72 -19.43
C LYS A 202 -11.35 4.00 -18.58
N LYS A 203 -12.16 4.95 -18.96
CA LYS A 203 -12.37 6.22 -18.22
C LYS A 203 -13.10 6.04 -16.88
N LEU A 204 -13.69 4.88 -16.65
CA LEU A 204 -14.36 4.52 -15.40
C LEU A 204 -13.43 3.67 -14.48
N ASP A 205 -12.20 3.39 -14.90
CA ASP A 205 -11.21 2.76 -14.02
C ASP A 205 -10.65 3.79 -13.03
N PHE A 206 -11.21 3.80 -11.84
CA PHE A 206 -10.67 4.54 -10.68
C PHE A 206 -9.86 3.65 -9.74
N GLN A 207 -9.67 2.37 -10.07
CA GLN A 207 -8.95 1.40 -9.25
C GLN A 207 -7.45 1.49 -9.47
N VAL A 208 -6.98 1.15 -10.66
CA VAL A 208 -5.53 1.08 -10.96
C VAL A 208 -4.88 2.46 -10.94
N PRO A 209 -5.46 3.52 -11.53
CA PRO A 209 -4.92 4.87 -11.43
C PRO A 209 -4.83 5.39 -10.00
N TYR A 210 -5.84 5.10 -9.16
CA TYR A 210 -5.81 5.46 -7.73
C TYR A 210 -4.69 4.74 -6.98
N LEU A 211 -4.56 3.41 -7.15
CA LEU A 211 -3.52 2.63 -6.48
C LEU A 211 -2.12 3.09 -6.89
N LYS A 212 -1.88 3.34 -8.19
CA LYS A 212 -0.61 3.89 -8.67
C LYS A 212 -0.33 5.27 -8.10
N ALA A 213 -1.35 6.13 -8.00
CA ALA A 213 -1.19 7.48 -7.46
C ALA A 213 -0.82 7.45 -5.97
N ILE A 214 -1.56 6.69 -5.15
CA ILE A 214 -1.37 6.70 -3.70
C ILE A 214 -0.09 5.97 -3.26
N PHE A 215 0.21 4.81 -3.86
CA PHE A 215 1.46 4.10 -3.58
C PHE A 215 2.67 4.82 -4.19
N GLY A 216 2.52 5.46 -5.35
CA GLY A 216 3.52 6.35 -5.92
C GLY A 216 3.81 7.56 -5.04
N PHE A 217 2.79 8.13 -4.39
CA PHE A 217 2.93 9.23 -3.45
C PHE A 217 3.80 8.84 -2.24
N ILE A 218 3.64 7.62 -1.71
CA ILE A 218 4.46 7.14 -0.58
C ILE A 218 5.80 6.54 -1.00
N GLY A 219 6.15 6.51 -2.30
CA GLY A 219 7.51 6.23 -2.78
C GLY A 219 7.68 5.05 -3.70
N PHE A 220 6.66 4.21 -3.94
CA PHE A 220 6.77 3.10 -4.89
C PHE A 220 6.98 3.64 -6.32
N ARG A 221 7.88 3.00 -7.10
CA ARG A 221 8.18 3.37 -8.49
C ARG A 221 8.09 2.19 -9.46
N ASP A 222 8.41 0.97 -9.02
CA ASP A 222 8.30 -0.25 -9.81
C ASP A 222 6.88 -0.84 -9.61
N PHE A 223 5.98 -0.52 -10.54
CA PHE A 223 4.60 -1.03 -10.54
C PHE A 223 4.44 -2.14 -11.57
N ARG A 224 4.04 -3.31 -11.13
CA ARG A 224 3.71 -4.48 -11.93
C ARG A 224 2.23 -4.79 -11.81
N HIS A 225 1.63 -5.37 -12.83
CA HIS A 225 0.18 -5.54 -12.86
C HIS A 225 -0.25 -6.81 -13.57
N ILE A 226 -0.98 -7.65 -12.85
CA ILE A 226 -1.74 -8.78 -13.40
C ILE A 226 -3.21 -8.39 -13.37
N TYR A 227 -3.82 -8.26 -14.54
CA TYR A 227 -5.22 -7.87 -14.69
C TYR A 227 -6.06 -9.03 -15.21
N ILE A 228 -7.16 -9.32 -14.53
CA ILE A 228 -8.11 -10.39 -14.87
C ILE A 228 -9.44 -9.73 -15.24
N ALA A 229 -9.63 -9.50 -16.53
CA ALA A 229 -10.85 -8.89 -17.07
C ALA A 229 -11.95 -9.94 -17.31
N ASN A 230 -13.17 -9.44 -17.52
CA ASN A 230 -14.32 -10.24 -18.01
C ASN A 230 -14.68 -11.43 -17.13
N THR A 231 -14.58 -11.29 -15.80
CA THR A 231 -14.79 -12.39 -14.85
C THR A 231 -16.22 -12.93 -14.82
N LYS A 232 -17.19 -12.25 -15.43
CA LYS A 232 -18.57 -12.72 -15.61
C LYS A 232 -18.78 -13.56 -16.87
N VAL A 233 -17.89 -13.43 -17.85
CA VAL A 233 -18.08 -14.01 -19.20
C VAL A 233 -17.29 -15.32 -19.35
N HIS A 234 -16.09 -15.37 -18.80
CA HIS A 234 -15.20 -16.51 -18.94
C HIS A 234 -15.27 -17.46 -17.74
N SER A 235 -15.03 -18.74 -18.02
CA SER A 235 -14.93 -19.74 -16.96
C SER A 235 -13.73 -19.47 -16.07
N SER A 236 -13.82 -19.84 -14.79
CA SER A 236 -12.72 -19.69 -13.83
C SER A 236 -11.44 -20.38 -14.31
N LYS A 237 -11.56 -21.51 -15.02
CA LYS A 237 -10.41 -22.23 -15.56
C LYS A 237 -9.68 -21.41 -16.63
N ALA A 238 -10.39 -20.86 -17.61
CA ALA A 238 -9.79 -20.06 -18.68
C ALA A 238 -9.12 -18.79 -18.13
N LEU A 239 -9.74 -18.14 -17.16
CA LEU A 239 -9.16 -16.94 -16.51
C LEU A 239 -7.88 -17.26 -15.73
N LEU A 240 -7.83 -18.41 -15.04
CA LEU A 240 -6.63 -18.84 -14.34
C LEU A 240 -5.51 -19.25 -15.30
N GLU A 241 -5.82 -19.87 -16.43
CA GLU A 241 -4.83 -20.20 -17.47
C GLU A 241 -4.15 -18.94 -18.01
N VAL A 242 -4.92 -17.89 -18.35
CA VAL A 242 -4.36 -16.59 -18.78
C VAL A 242 -3.55 -15.93 -17.65
N ALA A 243 -4.03 -16.03 -16.41
CA ALA A 243 -3.29 -15.50 -15.26
C ALA A 243 -1.96 -16.24 -15.04
N CYS A 244 -1.89 -17.56 -15.32
CA CYS A 244 -0.67 -18.34 -15.15
C CYS A 244 0.47 -17.83 -16.04
N GLU A 245 0.21 -17.50 -17.30
CA GLU A 245 1.23 -16.95 -18.20
C GLU A 245 1.82 -15.65 -17.63
N ARG A 246 0.96 -14.74 -17.18
CA ARG A 246 1.39 -13.50 -16.56
C ARG A 246 2.12 -13.71 -15.23
N ILE A 247 1.73 -14.69 -14.45
CA ILE A 247 2.41 -15.05 -13.20
C ILE A 247 3.85 -15.46 -13.47
N GLU A 248 4.10 -16.31 -14.48
CA GLU A 248 5.46 -16.74 -14.83
C GLU A 248 6.36 -15.56 -15.22
N GLU A 249 5.84 -14.64 -16.02
CA GLU A 249 6.57 -13.43 -16.42
C GLU A 249 6.92 -12.56 -15.21
N GLU A 250 5.99 -12.35 -14.31
CA GLU A 250 6.17 -11.45 -13.17
C GLU A 250 6.98 -12.09 -12.04
N VAL A 251 6.84 -13.38 -11.77
CA VAL A 251 7.61 -14.08 -10.73
C VAL A 251 9.11 -14.01 -11.00
N ALA A 252 9.52 -14.12 -12.27
CA ALA A 252 10.94 -14.07 -12.66
C ALA A 252 11.56 -12.67 -12.46
N ARG A 253 10.73 -11.61 -12.42
CA ARG A 253 11.18 -10.21 -12.35
C ARG A 253 10.92 -9.56 -10.99
N PHE A 254 10.08 -10.15 -10.17
CA PHE A 254 9.66 -9.64 -8.88
C PHE A 254 10.66 -10.05 -7.81
#